data_df39286188ae6b6620db779165f2a304
#
_entry.id   df39286188ae6b6620db779165f2a304
#
_cell.length_a   1.000
_cell.length_b   1.000
_cell.length_c   1.000
_cell.angle_alpha   90.00
_cell.angle_beta   90.00
_cell.angle_gamma   90.00
#
_symmetry.space_group_name_H-M   'P 1'
#
loop_
_entity.id
_entity.type
_entity.pdbx_description
1 polymer ?
#
loop_
_entity_poly.entity_id
_entity_poly.type
_entity_poly.pdbx_seq_one_letter_code
_entity_poly.pdbx_strand_id
1 'polypeptide(L)'
;MMKRLLAGISVALLAIFAVACSSNGVTKQSSSSNGKIQVVASVDFYGEVAKAVGGNKVSVQSIIDNPAVDPHDYEPTTKVGKSVAESDLVIASGIGYDGWMDKVVKSENKSKNYLKVADDLMGKKEGDNEHIWYDPRTMPKLANALADRFAKKDPADKAKFKANAKKYIASLDNLNALINKLKTNANGKLVDVSEPVFGYALDYLGYKVNDEHFSRSTEDGTDYSAKDIHGIETDIKEKKIAFFVNNIQASSKTVSRLVKLAEQNHVPVLNVTETLPKGKNYRTWMTSQYEQLERIQNQASSSDTSVSK
;
A
#
# COMPACT_ATOMS: atom_id res chain seq x y z
N MET A 1 69.92 16.05 -80.29
CA MET A 1 70.92 16.19 -79.22
C MET A 1 70.26 15.80 -77.87
N MET A 2 70.56 14.59 -77.45
CA MET A 2 71.38 14.35 -76.25
C MET A 2 70.86 15.09 -75.01
N LYS A 3 70.54 14.47 -73.93
CA LYS A 3 71.12 13.35 -73.17
C LYS A 3 70.20 13.02 -71.93
N ARG A 4 70.08 11.74 -71.69
CA ARG A 4 70.29 11.05 -70.41
C ARG A 4 69.33 11.38 -69.21
N LEU A 5 68.51 10.43 -68.85
CA LEU A 5 68.65 9.37 -67.82
C LEU A 5 69.00 9.89 -66.42
N LEU A 6 68.15 9.68 -65.50
CA LEU A 6 68.44 8.94 -64.23
C LEU A 6 67.19 8.55 -63.49
N ALA A 7 67.20 7.29 -63.06
CA ALA A 7 66.18 6.62 -62.32
C ALA A 7 66.14 7.06 -60.84
N GLY A 8 64.96 7.13 -60.28
CA GLY A 8 64.80 7.29 -58.87
C GLY A 8 63.64 6.42 -58.41
N ILE A 9 63.98 5.30 -57.78
CA ILE A 9 63.04 4.37 -57.14
C ILE A 9 62.49 5.04 -55.89
N SER A 10 61.16 5.27 -55.81
CA SER A 10 60.50 5.65 -54.58
C SER A 10 59.47 4.61 -54.22
N VAL A 11 59.78 3.94 -53.14
CA VAL A 11 58.89 2.92 -52.45
C VAL A 11 57.63 3.58 -51.99
N ALA A 12 56.51 3.15 -52.56
CA ALA A 12 55.17 3.56 -52.08
C ALA A 12 54.75 2.66 -50.89
N LEU A 13 54.81 3.20 -49.69
CA LEU A 13 54.15 2.62 -48.52
C LEU A 13 52.61 2.77 -48.65
N LEU A 14 51.95 1.66 -48.92
CA LEU A 14 50.50 1.61 -48.78
C LEU A 14 50.14 1.58 -47.28
N ALA A 15 49.67 2.69 -46.75
CA ALA A 15 49.00 2.76 -45.46
C ALA A 15 47.52 2.29 -45.64
N ILE A 16 47.27 1.11 -45.21
CA ILE A 16 45.85 0.59 -45.10
C ILE A 16 45.21 1.27 -43.92
N PHE A 17 44.32 2.25 -44.15
CA PHE A 17 43.40 2.76 -43.13
C PHE A 17 42.28 1.76 -42.96
N ALA A 18 42.38 0.94 -41.90
CA ALA A 18 41.25 0.20 -41.38
C ALA A 18 40.27 1.20 -40.74
N VAL A 19 39.21 1.54 -41.46
CA VAL A 19 38.03 2.23 -40.88
C VAL A 19 37.30 1.23 -40.00
N ALA A 20 37.62 1.24 -38.71
CA ALA A 20 36.78 0.58 -37.70
C ALA A 20 35.47 1.34 -37.61
N CYS A 21 34.41 0.81 -38.23
CA CYS A 21 33.04 1.22 -37.91
C CYS A 21 32.75 0.92 -36.42
N SER A 22 33.06 1.86 -35.56
CA SER A 22 32.54 1.89 -34.21
C SER A 22 31.04 2.11 -34.31
N SER A 23 30.28 1.03 -34.21
CA SER A 23 28.85 1.11 -33.95
C SER A 23 28.67 1.80 -32.59
N ASN A 24 28.46 3.11 -32.61
CA ASN A 24 27.90 3.82 -31.46
C ASN A 24 26.52 3.23 -31.15
N GLY A 25 26.53 2.15 -30.37
CA GLY A 25 25.38 1.79 -29.59
C GLY A 25 25.07 3.01 -28.72
N VAL A 26 24.00 3.70 -29.05
CA VAL A 26 23.38 4.68 -28.16
C VAL A 26 22.93 3.89 -26.93
N THR A 27 23.83 3.69 -25.98
CA THR A 27 23.45 3.38 -24.63
C THR A 27 22.62 4.57 -24.18
N LYS A 28 21.28 4.38 -24.10
CA LYS A 28 20.43 5.27 -23.37
C LYS A 28 21.06 5.44 -21.99
N GLN A 29 21.71 6.55 -21.81
CA GLN A 29 22.22 7.00 -20.53
C GLN A 29 21.01 7.20 -19.65
N SER A 30 20.65 6.15 -18.88
CA SER A 30 19.71 6.31 -17.78
C SER A 30 20.32 7.37 -16.88
N SER A 31 19.60 8.45 -16.67
CA SER A 31 19.96 9.53 -15.76
C SER A 31 20.44 8.90 -14.45
N SER A 32 21.70 9.02 -14.15
CA SER A 32 22.36 8.42 -13.00
C SER A 32 21.90 9.12 -11.72
N SER A 33 20.83 8.63 -11.15
CA SER A 33 20.50 8.86 -9.75
C SER A 33 21.41 7.95 -8.91
N ASN A 34 22.63 8.37 -8.65
CA ASN A 34 23.55 7.81 -7.63
C ASN A 34 23.59 6.25 -7.47
N GLY A 35 23.27 5.47 -8.52
CA GLY A 35 23.27 4.00 -8.49
C GLY A 35 22.16 3.37 -7.65
N LYS A 36 21.15 4.15 -7.20
CA LYS A 36 20.01 3.63 -6.42
C LYS A 36 18.82 3.32 -7.30
N ILE A 37 18.10 2.26 -6.96
CA ILE A 37 16.81 1.93 -7.58
C ILE A 37 15.79 3.01 -7.17
N GLN A 38 15.18 3.67 -8.17
CA GLN A 38 14.16 4.70 -7.95
C GLN A 38 12.80 4.07 -7.82
N VAL A 39 12.14 4.30 -6.67
CA VAL A 39 10.83 3.74 -6.35
C VAL A 39 9.85 4.88 -6.12
N VAL A 40 8.69 4.82 -6.77
CA VAL A 40 7.55 5.69 -6.49
C VAL A 40 6.44 4.82 -5.88
N ALA A 41 5.91 5.21 -4.73
CA ALA A 41 4.76 4.58 -4.10
C ALA A 41 3.59 5.57 -4.07
N SER A 42 2.39 5.10 -4.33
CA SER A 42 1.17 5.93 -4.24
C SER A 42 0.99 6.48 -2.82
N VAL A 43 1.17 5.63 -1.82
CA VAL A 43 1.00 5.96 -0.41
C VAL A 43 2.26 5.61 0.41
N ASP A 44 2.41 6.27 1.55
CA ASP A 44 3.61 6.23 2.36
C ASP A 44 3.85 4.88 3.06
N PHE A 45 2.81 4.16 3.48
CA PHE A 45 2.96 2.86 4.12
C PHE A 45 3.49 1.76 3.16
N TYR A 46 3.25 1.85 1.84
CA TYR A 46 3.94 1.00 0.85
C TYR A 46 5.37 1.47 0.61
N GLY A 47 5.59 2.79 0.58
CA GLY A 47 6.92 3.38 0.51
C GLY A 47 7.80 3.00 1.70
N GLU A 48 7.22 2.87 2.90
CA GLU A 48 7.90 2.37 4.10
C GLU A 48 8.47 0.95 3.88
N VAL A 49 7.65 0.04 3.34
CA VAL A 49 8.10 -1.33 3.05
C VAL A 49 9.23 -1.32 2.02
N ALA A 50 9.11 -0.50 0.97
CA ALA A 50 10.15 -0.38 -0.05
C ALA A 50 11.47 0.13 0.55
N LYS A 51 11.43 1.14 1.43
CA LYS A 51 12.61 1.63 2.17
C LYS A 51 13.20 0.57 3.06
N ALA A 52 12.37 -0.16 3.82
CA ALA A 52 12.81 -1.21 4.73
C ALA A 52 13.53 -2.34 3.98
N VAL A 53 12.99 -2.79 2.85
CA VAL A 53 13.55 -3.88 2.04
C VAL A 53 14.79 -3.43 1.26
N GLY A 54 14.72 -2.27 0.61
CA GLY A 54 15.79 -1.77 -0.25
C GLY A 54 16.97 -1.18 0.51
N GLY A 55 16.74 -0.65 1.73
CA GLY A 55 17.75 0.01 2.53
C GLY A 55 18.38 1.19 1.80
N ASN A 56 19.71 1.26 1.82
CA ASN A 56 20.47 2.33 1.14
C ASN A 56 20.61 2.15 -0.39
N LYS A 57 20.07 1.06 -0.95
CA LYS A 57 20.11 0.74 -2.39
C LYS A 57 18.91 1.26 -3.16
N VAL A 58 17.94 1.82 -2.47
CA VAL A 58 16.74 2.43 -3.07
C VAL A 58 16.64 3.91 -2.72
N SER A 59 15.96 4.65 -3.58
CA SER A 59 15.44 5.99 -3.31
C SER A 59 13.92 5.91 -3.46
N VAL A 60 13.18 6.19 -2.40
CA VAL A 60 11.72 6.03 -2.37
C VAL A 60 11.05 7.37 -2.20
N GLN A 61 10.14 7.68 -3.11
CA GLN A 61 9.20 8.79 -3.03
C GLN A 61 7.79 8.22 -2.82
N SER A 62 7.15 8.59 -1.72
CA SER A 62 5.70 8.39 -1.55
C SER A 62 4.98 9.65 -2.03
N ILE A 63 3.90 9.47 -2.79
CA ILE A 63 3.15 10.59 -3.36
C ILE A 63 2.21 11.16 -2.32
N ILE A 64 1.42 10.30 -1.67
CA ILE A 64 0.54 10.67 -0.57
C ILE A 64 1.24 10.28 0.73
N ASP A 65 1.64 11.29 1.51
CA ASP A 65 2.30 11.17 2.81
C ASP A 65 1.65 12.09 3.87
N ASN A 66 0.51 12.68 3.51
CA ASN A 66 -0.30 13.50 4.39
C ASN A 66 -1.64 12.80 4.66
N PRO A 67 -1.94 12.42 5.92
CA PRO A 67 -3.16 11.70 6.26
C PRO A 67 -4.47 12.47 6.05
N ALA A 68 -4.40 13.75 5.69
CA ALA A 68 -5.57 14.55 5.35
C ALA A 68 -5.90 14.53 3.84
N VAL A 69 -5.09 13.86 3.02
CA VAL A 69 -5.32 13.71 1.59
C VAL A 69 -6.07 12.40 1.35
N ASP A 70 -7.24 12.51 0.76
CA ASP A 70 -8.01 11.36 0.31
C ASP A 70 -7.37 10.75 -0.95
N PRO A 71 -6.98 9.47 -0.92
CA PRO A 71 -6.36 8.83 -2.08
C PRO A 71 -7.29 8.65 -3.27
N HIS A 72 -8.60 8.57 -3.08
CA HIS A 72 -9.59 8.44 -4.15
C HIS A 72 -9.71 9.73 -4.98
N ASP A 73 -9.63 10.87 -4.29
CA ASP A 73 -9.81 12.20 -4.88
C ASP A 73 -8.47 12.87 -5.29
N TYR A 74 -7.36 12.13 -5.18
CA TYR A 74 -6.06 12.70 -5.47
C TYR A 74 -5.86 12.98 -6.98
N GLU A 75 -5.53 14.22 -7.31
CA GLU A 75 -5.19 14.64 -8.67
C GLU A 75 -3.67 14.74 -8.85
N PRO A 76 -3.06 13.89 -9.72
CA PRO A 76 -1.62 13.87 -9.89
C PRO A 76 -1.12 15.11 -10.64
N THR A 77 -0.07 15.72 -10.12
CA THR A 77 0.59 16.87 -10.76
C THR A 77 1.59 16.40 -11.83
N THR A 78 2.03 17.33 -12.70
CA THR A 78 3.12 17.08 -13.67
C THR A 78 4.40 16.58 -12.99
N LYS A 79 4.66 17.01 -11.75
CA LYS A 79 5.80 16.53 -10.96
C LYS A 79 5.68 15.04 -10.65
N VAL A 80 4.48 14.55 -10.35
CA VAL A 80 4.21 13.12 -10.14
C VAL A 80 4.46 12.35 -11.42
N GLY A 81 3.96 12.82 -12.57
CA GLY A 81 4.25 12.21 -13.87
C GLY A 81 5.74 12.06 -14.13
N LYS A 82 6.52 13.15 -13.91
CA LYS A 82 7.98 13.10 -14.04
C LYS A 82 8.62 12.08 -13.11
N SER A 83 8.22 12.04 -11.83
CA SER A 83 8.74 11.05 -10.87
C SER A 83 8.47 9.61 -11.32
N VAL A 84 7.27 9.33 -11.83
CA VAL A 84 6.90 8.02 -12.39
C VAL A 84 7.72 7.72 -13.64
N ALA A 85 7.89 8.68 -14.56
CA ALA A 85 8.70 8.50 -15.76
C ALA A 85 10.17 8.13 -15.46
N GLU A 86 10.73 8.69 -14.40
CA GLU A 86 12.12 8.45 -13.97
C GLU A 86 12.25 7.22 -13.04
N SER A 87 11.15 6.63 -12.59
CA SER A 87 11.19 5.52 -11.64
C SER A 87 11.59 4.18 -12.28
N ASP A 88 12.20 3.33 -11.47
CA ASP A 88 12.48 1.94 -11.76
C ASP A 88 11.36 0.99 -11.35
N LEU A 89 10.57 1.39 -10.38
CA LEU A 89 9.43 0.66 -9.86
C LEU A 89 8.37 1.63 -9.36
N VAL A 90 7.13 1.38 -9.72
CA VAL A 90 5.94 2.06 -9.18
C VAL A 90 5.15 1.06 -8.36
N ILE A 91 4.69 1.47 -7.18
CA ILE A 91 3.87 0.67 -6.26
C ILE A 91 2.56 1.41 -6.02
N ALA A 92 1.45 0.73 -6.21
CA ALA A 92 0.12 1.24 -5.89
C ALA A 92 -0.72 0.18 -5.18
N SER A 93 -1.82 0.60 -4.56
CA SER A 93 -2.79 -0.33 -3.96
C SER A 93 -3.47 -1.17 -5.05
N GLY A 94 -3.99 -0.52 -6.08
CA GLY A 94 -4.78 -1.13 -7.13
C GLY A 94 -6.28 -1.15 -6.82
N ILE A 95 -7.05 -1.87 -7.63
CA ILE A 95 -8.50 -2.11 -7.52
C ILE A 95 -9.36 -0.87 -7.23
N GLY A 96 -8.95 0.31 -7.73
CA GLY A 96 -9.71 1.56 -7.61
C GLY A 96 -9.14 2.56 -6.60
N TYR A 97 -8.55 2.12 -5.52
CA TYR A 97 -8.07 2.98 -4.42
C TYR A 97 -7.21 4.17 -4.86
N ASP A 98 -6.26 3.93 -5.72
CA ASP A 98 -5.35 4.91 -6.28
C ASP A 98 -5.38 4.88 -7.83
N GLY A 99 -6.58 4.81 -8.41
CA GLY A 99 -6.82 4.68 -9.84
C GLY A 99 -6.21 5.80 -10.70
N TRP A 100 -5.88 6.95 -10.12
CA TRP A 100 -5.10 8.01 -10.76
C TRP A 100 -3.67 7.54 -11.12
N MET A 101 -3.08 6.62 -10.34
CA MET A 101 -1.75 6.08 -10.62
C MET A 101 -1.76 5.22 -11.89
N ASP A 102 -2.82 4.46 -12.15
CA ASP A 102 -2.97 3.69 -13.39
C ASP A 102 -2.88 4.58 -14.64
N LYS A 103 -3.52 5.76 -14.58
CA LYS A 103 -3.48 6.75 -15.67
C LYS A 103 -2.07 7.31 -15.87
N VAL A 104 -1.38 7.65 -14.78
CA VAL A 104 0.00 8.18 -14.83
C VAL A 104 0.96 7.10 -15.35
N VAL A 105 0.90 5.89 -14.82
CA VAL A 105 1.76 4.77 -15.25
C VAL A 105 1.57 4.46 -16.75
N LYS A 106 0.33 4.50 -17.22
CA LYS A 106 0.01 4.30 -18.64
C LYS A 106 0.57 5.42 -19.51
N SER A 107 0.41 6.69 -19.12
CA SER A 107 0.91 7.84 -19.89
C SER A 107 2.43 7.85 -19.97
N GLU A 108 3.12 7.41 -18.91
CA GLU A 108 4.58 7.37 -18.85
C GLU A 108 5.19 6.04 -19.36
N ASN A 109 4.37 5.13 -19.92
CA ASN A 109 4.78 3.82 -20.43
C ASN A 109 5.51 2.95 -19.40
N LYS A 110 5.10 3.01 -18.12
CA LYS A 110 5.73 2.30 -16.99
C LYS A 110 5.02 1.00 -16.58
N SER A 111 4.05 0.51 -17.32
CA SER A 111 3.25 -0.68 -16.98
C SER A 111 4.08 -1.94 -16.66
N LYS A 112 5.26 -2.10 -17.28
CA LYS A 112 6.17 -3.23 -17.00
C LYS A 112 6.85 -3.14 -15.63
N ASN A 113 6.93 -1.93 -15.06
CA ASN A 113 7.58 -1.64 -13.79
C ASN A 113 6.55 -1.28 -12.72
N TYR A 114 5.33 -1.67 -12.91
CA TYR A 114 4.21 -1.38 -12.02
C TYR A 114 3.89 -2.60 -11.16
N LEU A 115 3.61 -2.39 -9.89
CA LEU A 115 3.18 -3.38 -8.93
C LEU A 115 1.91 -2.87 -8.25
N LYS A 116 0.79 -3.52 -8.54
CA LYS A 116 -0.49 -3.30 -7.85
C LYS A 116 -0.63 -4.34 -6.75
N VAL A 117 -0.62 -3.88 -5.51
CA VAL A 117 -0.52 -4.77 -4.34
C VAL A 117 -1.75 -5.67 -4.23
N ALA A 118 -2.95 -5.11 -4.44
CA ALA A 118 -4.21 -5.85 -4.38
C ALA A 118 -4.30 -6.88 -5.51
N ASP A 119 -4.07 -6.45 -6.74
CA ASP A 119 -4.20 -7.30 -7.93
C ASP A 119 -3.11 -8.38 -7.97
N ASP A 120 -1.83 -7.95 -7.93
CA ASP A 120 -0.69 -8.82 -8.22
C ASP A 120 -0.33 -9.74 -7.05
N LEU A 121 -0.56 -9.30 -5.80
CA LEU A 121 -0.11 -10.04 -4.62
C LEU A 121 -1.25 -10.65 -3.80
N MET A 122 -2.40 -10.00 -3.79
CA MET A 122 -3.54 -10.45 -2.99
C MET A 122 -4.62 -11.13 -3.83
N GLY A 123 -4.53 -11.06 -5.17
CA GLY A 123 -5.47 -11.69 -6.10
C GLY A 123 -6.86 -11.06 -6.07
N LYS A 124 -6.91 -9.77 -5.72
CA LYS A 124 -8.14 -8.98 -5.66
C LYS A 124 -8.50 -8.42 -7.03
N LYS A 125 -9.75 -8.04 -7.19
CA LYS A 125 -10.31 -7.51 -8.44
C LYS A 125 -11.08 -6.23 -8.15
N GLU A 126 -11.28 -5.43 -9.16
CA GLU A 126 -12.14 -4.25 -9.07
C GLU A 126 -13.52 -4.62 -8.54
N GLY A 127 -14.03 -3.82 -7.59
CA GLY A 127 -15.25 -4.10 -6.83
C GLY A 127 -15.05 -4.88 -5.52
N ASP A 128 -13.86 -5.52 -5.30
CA ASP A 128 -13.49 -5.99 -3.98
C ASP A 128 -13.17 -4.79 -3.07
N ASN A 129 -13.24 -4.99 -1.75
CA ASN A 129 -12.79 -3.99 -0.79
C ASN A 129 -11.30 -3.66 -1.02
N GLU A 130 -10.97 -2.39 -1.16
CA GLU A 130 -9.64 -1.92 -1.54
C GLU A 130 -8.66 -1.74 -0.37
N HIS A 131 -9.13 -1.79 0.87
CA HIS A 131 -8.34 -1.56 2.09
C HIS A 131 -7.47 -2.77 2.48
N ILE A 132 -6.77 -3.34 1.49
CA ILE A 132 -6.02 -4.60 1.63
C ILE A 132 -4.86 -4.55 2.63
N TRP A 133 -4.37 -3.36 2.98
CA TRP A 133 -3.32 -3.21 3.99
C TRP A 133 -3.77 -3.59 5.39
N TYR A 134 -5.08 -3.74 5.61
CA TYR A 134 -5.66 -4.28 6.83
C TYR A 134 -5.65 -5.82 6.90
N ASP A 135 -5.39 -6.50 5.78
CA ASP A 135 -5.09 -7.93 5.80
C ASP A 135 -3.65 -8.16 6.29
N PRO A 136 -3.42 -8.85 7.41
CA PRO A 136 -2.08 -9.02 7.99
C PRO A 136 -1.09 -9.75 7.08
N ARG A 137 -1.58 -10.40 6.01
CA ARG A 137 -0.76 -11.08 5.00
C ARG A 137 -0.18 -10.15 3.94
N THR A 138 -0.72 -8.95 3.78
CA THR A 138 -0.36 -8.03 2.68
C THR A 138 1.08 -7.54 2.78
N MET A 139 1.47 -6.97 3.90
CA MET A 139 2.82 -6.40 4.04
C MET A 139 3.94 -7.44 3.96
N PRO A 140 3.81 -8.65 4.54
CA PRO A 140 4.77 -9.74 4.29
C PRO A 140 4.90 -10.15 2.82
N LYS A 141 3.79 -10.25 2.09
CA LYS A 141 3.81 -10.54 0.65
C LYS A 141 4.50 -9.42 -0.15
N LEU A 142 4.17 -8.16 0.16
CA LEU A 142 4.80 -7.00 -0.47
C LEU A 142 6.32 -6.98 -0.21
N ALA A 143 6.76 -7.20 1.02
CA ALA A 143 8.18 -7.22 1.36
C ALA A 143 8.96 -8.29 0.57
N ASN A 144 8.41 -9.49 0.43
CA ASN A 144 9.01 -10.55 -0.37
C ASN A 144 9.04 -10.21 -1.87
N ALA A 145 7.94 -9.69 -2.42
CA ALA A 145 7.86 -9.28 -3.82
C ALA A 145 8.85 -8.17 -4.16
N LEU A 146 9.02 -7.19 -3.26
CA LEU A 146 10.00 -6.12 -3.42
C LEU A 146 11.43 -6.65 -3.38
N ALA A 147 11.76 -7.57 -2.46
CA ALA A 147 13.08 -8.19 -2.41
C ALA A 147 13.41 -8.91 -3.73
N ASP A 148 12.43 -9.60 -4.34
CA ASP A 148 12.62 -10.27 -5.63
C ASP A 148 12.79 -9.27 -6.79
N ARG A 149 12.01 -8.19 -6.81
CA ARG A 149 12.11 -7.15 -7.84
C ARG A 149 13.43 -6.38 -7.74
N PHE A 150 13.87 -6.02 -6.53
CA PHE A 150 15.15 -5.35 -6.31
C PHE A 150 16.33 -6.26 -6.65
N ALA A 151 16.26 -7.56 -6.28
CA ALA A 151 17.30 -8.52 -6.65
C ALA A 151 17.43 -8.74 -8.17
N LYS A 152 16.36 -8.57 -8.95
CA LYS A 152 16.42 -8.60 -10.41
C LYS A 152 17.14 -7.35 -10.99
N LYS A 153 16.99 -6.20 -10.32
CA LYS A 153 17.61 -4.94 -10.74
C LYS A 153 19.07 -4.80 -10.27
N ASP A 154 19.34 -5.29 -9.07
CA ASP A 154 20.70 -5.31 -8.48
C ASP A 154 20.99 -6.73 -7.93
N PRO A 155 21.44 -7.65 -8.79
CA PRO A 155 21.73 -9.02 -8.39
C PRO A 155 22.85 -9.15 -7.35
N ALA A 156 23.78 -8.18 -7.29
CA ALA A 156 24.89 -8.19 -6.34
C ALA A 156 24.41 -8.04 -4.88
N ASP A 157 23.32 -7.30 -4.66
CA ASP A 157 22.73 -7.07 -3.33
C ASP A 157 21.52 -8.00 -3.04
N LYS A 158 21.29 -9.05 -3.83
CA LYS A 158 20.17 -10.00 -3.66
C LYS A 158 20.04 -10.53 -2.24
N ALA A 159 21.14 -10.98 -1.64
CA ALA A 159 21.14 -11.53 -0.29
C ALA A 159 20.70 -10.48 0.75
N LYS A 160 21.13 -9.23 0.58
CA LYS A 160 20.77 -8.11 1.43
C LYS A 160 19.28 -7.78 1.36
N PHE A 161 18.70 -7.71 0.16
CA PHE A 161 17.27 -7.46 0.00
C PHE A 161 16.42 -8.56 0.66
N LYS A 162 16.80 -9.83 0.48
CA LYS A 162 16.12 -10.95 1.14
C LYS A 162 16.24 -10.89 2.66
N ALA A 163 17.42 -10.58 3.20
CA ALA A 163 17.64 -10.42 4.63
C ALA A 163 16.80 -9.26 5.21
N ASN A 164 16.75 -8.12 4.49
CA ASN A 164 15.96 -6.97 4.89
C ASN A 164 14.46 -7.28 4.88
N ALA A 165 13.94 -7.97 3.86
CA ALA A 165 12.54 -8.40 3.82
C ALA A 165 12.20 -9.30 5.02
N LYS A 166 13.06 -10.30 5.32
CA LYS A 166 12.90 -11.16 6.50
C LYS A 166 12.90 -10.34 7.80
N LYS A 167 13.79 -9.35 7.93
CA LYS A 167 13.84 -8.46 9.09
C LYS A 167 12.57 -7.62 9.23
N TYR A 168 12.06 -7.06 8.11
CA TYR A 168 10.81 -6.31 8.11
C TYR A 168 9.64 -7.20 8.56
N ILE A 169 9.50 -8.39 7.99
CA ILE A 169 8.44 -9.34 8.34
C ILE A 169 8.53 -9.70 9.84
N ALA A 170 9.71 -10.04 10.35
CA ALA A 170 9.93 -10.33 11.77
C ALA A 170 9.57 -9.14 12.69
N SER A 171 9.70 -7.91 12.20
CA SER A 171 9.29 -6.73 12.98
C SER A 171 7.79 -6.64 13.23
N LEU A 172 6.97 -7.41 12.49
CA LEU A 172 5.52 -7.51 12.64
C LEU A 172 5.09 -8.64 13.60
N ASP A 173 6.00 -9.44 14.14
CA ASP A 173 5.66 -10.63 14.94
C ASP A 173 4.80 -10.30 16.17
N ASN A 174 5.11 -9.21 16.90
CA ASN A 174 4.31 -8.80 18.05
C ASN A 174 2.89 -8.36 17.63
N LEU A 175 2.75 -7.66 16.50
CA LEU A 175 1.45 -7.31 15.94
C LEU A 175 0.66 -8.56 15.56
N ASN A 176 1.30 -9.51 14.89
CA ASN A 176 0.66 -10.78 14.51
C ASN A 176 0.25 -11.60 15.73
N ALA A 177 1.06 -11.61 16.79
CA ALA A 177 0.71 -12.27 18.05
C ALA A 177 -0.53 -11.63 18.69
N LEU A 178 -0.63 -10.30 18.71
CA LEU A 178 -1.82 -9.57 19.18
C LEU A 178 -3.05 -9.93 18.34
N ILE A 179 -2.95 -9.87 17.01
CA ILE A 179 -4.04 -10.22 16.09
C ILE A 179 -4.53 -11.66 16.36
N ASN A 180 -3.61 -12.61 16.47
CA ASN A 180 -3.95 -14.00 16.74
C ASN A 180 -4.65 -14.19 18.11
N LYS A 181 -4.25 -13.44 19.13
CA LYS A 181 -4.94 -13.41 20.44
C LYS A 181 -6.38 -12.91 20.28
N LEU A 182 -6.59 -11.81 19.57
CA LEU A 182 -7.89 -11.20 19.38
C LEU A 182 -8.86 -12.09 18.59
N LYS A 183 -8.33 -12.88 17.67
CA LYS A 183 -9.11 -13.82 16.86
C LYS A 183 -9.90 -14.83 17.69
N THR A 184 -9.38 -15.25 18.84
CA THR A 184 -10.03 -16.24 19.70
C THR A 184 -11.33 -15.75 20.31
N ASN A 185 -11.58 -14.44 20.35
CA ASN A 185 -12.74 -13.83 21.01
C ASN A 185 -13.82 -13.30 20.05
N ALA A 186 -13.58 -13.34 18.74
CA ALA A 186 -14.52 -12.81 17.73
C ALA A 186 -15.76 -13.69 17.58
N ASN A 187 -15.58 -15.01 17.40
CA ASN A 187 -16.63 -16.04 17.38
C ASN A 187 -17.85 -15.71 16.49
N GLY A 188 -17.64 -15.06 15.35
CA GLY A 188 -18.72 -14.69 14.43
C GLY A 188 -19.64 -13.58 14.93
N LYS A 189 -19.25 -12.84 15.98
CA LYS A 189 -20.03 -11.69 16.48
C LYS A 189 -20.23 -10.66 15.38
N LEU A 190 -21.39 -10.02 15.36
CA LEU A 190 -21.73 -8.96 14.43
C LEU A 190 -21.04 -7.65 14.82
N VAL A 191 -20.73 -6.86 13.83
CA VAL A 191 -20.24 -5.49 13.96
C VAL A 191 -20.85 -4.62 12.86
N ASP A 192 -21.05 -3.36 13.14
CA ASP A 192 -21.37 -2.35 12.14
C ASP A 192 -20.15 -1.44 11.91
N VAL A 193 -20.03 -0.89 10.72
CA VAL A 193 -18.87 -0.09 10.31
C VAL A 193 -19.33 1.18 9.59
N SER A 194 -18.64 2.30 9.80
CA SER A 194 -18.94 3.54 9.06
C SER A 194 -18.56 3.42 7.58
N GLU A 195 -17.47 2.70 7.31
CA GLU A 195 -16.90 2.43 6.00
C GLU A 195 -16.17 1.09 6.03
N PRO A 196 -15.92 0.42 4.90
CA PRO A 196 -15.33 -0.91 4.87
C PRO A 196 -13.82 -0.95 5.16
N VAL A 197 -13.25 0.14 5.68
CA VAL A 197 -11.81 0.33 5.93
C VAL A 197 -11.18 -0.80 6.73
N PHE A 198 -11.83 -1.25 7.81
CA PHE A 198 -11.30 -2.32 8.67
C PHE A 198 -11.77 -3.72 8.25
N GLY A 199 -12.43 -3.86 7.11
CA GLY A 199 -13.12 -5.08 6.69
C GLY A 199 -12.22 -6.32 6.67
N TYR A 200 -11.05 -6.26 6.05
CA TYR A 200 -10.12 -7.41 6.01
C TYR A 200 -9.59 -7.81 7.39
N ALA A 201 -9.43 -6.85 8.31
CA ALA A 201 -9.08 -7.17 9.69
C ALA A 201 -10.22 -7.89 10.40
N LEU A 202 -11.46 -7.44 10.21
CA LEU A 202 -12.66 -8.09 10.77
C LEU A 202 -12.82 -9.51 10.24
N ASP A 203 -12.70 -9.71 8.94
CA ASP A 203 -12.73 -11.03 8.29
C ASP A 203 -11.66 -11.96 8.85
N TYR A 204 -10.42 -11.47 8.94
CA TYR A 204 -9.31 -12.26 9.46
C TYR A 204 -9.50 -12.65 10.92
N LEU A 205 -10.08 -11.77 11.73
CA LEU A 205 -10.41 -12.00 13.13
C LEU A 205 -11.63 -12.93 13.30
N GLY A 206 -12.52 -13.00 12.29
CA GLY A 206 -13.74 -13.82 12.32
C GLY A 206 -14.97 -13.08 12.85
N TYR A 207 -15.00 -11.75 12.78
CA TYR A 207 -16.22 -10.95 12.92
C TYR A 207 -17.04 -10.97 11.63
N LYS A 208 -18.30 -10.57 11.72
CA LYS A 208 -19.20 -10.44 10.56
C LYS A 208 -19.71 -8.99 10.49
N VAL A 209 -19.50 -8.34 9.39
CA VAL A 209 -20.07 -7.02 9.11
C VAL A 209 -21.54 -7.19 8.77
N ASN A 210 -22.42 -6.39 9.37
CA ASN A 210 -23.87 -6.52 9.22
C ASN A 210 -24.48 -5.42 8.34
N ASP A 211 -23.75 -4.33 8.08
CA ASP A 211 -24.21 -3.12 7.39
C ASP A 211 -23.44 -2.84 6.08
N GLU A 212 -23.11 -3.89 5.32
CA GLU A 212 -22.27 -3.76 4.09
C GLU A 212 -22.78 -2.71 3.10
N HIS A 213 -24.12 -2.58 2.92
CA HIS A 213 -24.67 -1.61 2.00
C HIS A 213 -24.47 -0.17 2.49
N PHE A 214 -24.66 0.09 3.78
CA PHE A 214 -24.42 1.41 4.37
C PHE A 214 -22.96 1.82 4.26
N SER A 215 -22.06 0.93 4.65
CA SER A 215 -20.64 1.22 4.70
C SER A 215 -20.05 1.50 3.29
N ARG A 216 -20.46 0.72 2.28
CA ARG A 216 -20.06 0.98 0.89
C ARG A 216 -20.67 2.28 0.37
N SER A 217 -21.93 2.56 0.64
CA SER A 217 -22.56 3.82 0.22
C SER A 217 -21.86 5.03 0.82
N THR A 218 -21.38 4.91 2.07
CA THR A 218 -20.61 5.98 2.73
C THR A 218 -19.27 6.21 2.04
N GLU A 219 -18.54 5.15 1.70
CA GLU A 219 -17.25 5.20 0.99
C GLU A 219 -17.40 5.78 -0.42
N ASP A 220 -18.40 5.29 -1.17
CA ASP A 220 -18.67 5.75 -2.54
C ASP A 220 -19.29 7.17 -2.60
N GLY A 221 -19.58 7.81 -1.46
CA GLY A 221 -20.28 9.09 -1.40
C GLY A 221 -21.69 9.03 -1.99
N THR A 222 -22.31 7.85 -2.00
CA THR A 222 -23.66 7.62 -2.52
C THR A 222 -24.71 7.62 -1.42
N ASP A 223 -26.00 7.71 -1.80
CA ASP A 223 -27.09 7.72 -0.82
C ASP A 223 -27.36 6.32 -0.25
N TYR A 224 -27.35 6.20 1.06
CA TYR A 224 -27.82 5.02 1.78
C TYR A 224 -29.32 5.16 2.11
N SER A 225 -30.02 4.04 2.22
CA SER A 225 -31.45 4.05 2.46
C SER A 225 -31.80 4.37 3.92
N ALA A 226 -33.03 4.86 4.17
CA ALA A 226 -33.56 4.99 5.53
C ALA A 226 -33.61 3.65 6.26
N LYS A 227 -33.73 2.53 5.53
CA LYS A 227 -33.72 1.17 6.08
C LYS A 227 -32.35 0.81 6.63
N ASP A 228 -31.26 1.19 5.94
CA ASP A 228 -29.88 0.93 6.39
C ASP A 228 -29.62 1.64 7.72
N ILE A 229 -29.97 2.94 7.78
CA ILE A 229 -29.82 3.73 9.00
C ILE A 229 -30.63 3.13 10.15
N HIS A 230 -31.90 2.77 9.89
CA HIS A 230 -32.77 2.18 10.92
C HIS A 230 -32.24 0.82 11.38
N GLY A 231 -31.65 0.02 10.49
CA GLY A 231 -30.99 -1.24 10.83
C GLY A 231 -29.89 -1.03 11.85
N ILE A 232 -28.92 -0.15 11.54
CA ILE A 232 -27.79 0.18 12.43
C ILE A 232 -28.28 0.75 13.77
N GLU A 233 -29.26 1.68 13.73
CA GLU A 233 -29.84 2.21 14.97
C GLU A 233 -30.47 1.12 15.86
N THR A 234 -31.12 0.14 15.24
CA THR A 234 -31.73 -1.01 15.95
C THR A 234 -30.62 -1.91 16.52
N ASP A 235 -29.59 -2.23 15.75
CA ASP A 235 -28.49 -3.07 16.18
C ASP A 235 -27.74 -2.46 17.37
N ILE A 236 -27.57 -1.13 17.37
CA ILE A 236 -26.99 -0.39 18.49
C ILE A 236 -27.91 -0.43 19.72
N LYS A 237 -29.20 -0.09 19.57
CA LYS A 237 -30.15 0.00 20.69
C LYS A 237 -30.40 -1.35 21.34
N GLU A 238 -30.47 -2.42 20.55
CA GLU A 238 -30.71 -3.78 21.02
C GLU A 238 -29.40 -4.53 21.34
N LYS A 239 -28.22 -3.85 21.22
CA LYS A 239 -26.90 -4.42 21.51
C LYS A 239 -26.62 -5.71 20.75
N LYS A 240 -27.04 -5.77 19.49
CA LYS A 240 -26.79 -6.90 18.58
C LYS A 240 -25.37 -6.98 18.06
N ILE A 241 -24.66 -5.83 18.04
CA ILE A 241 -23.30 -5.73 17.58
C ILE A 241 -22.33 -5.68 18.76
N ALA A 242 -21.14 -6.26 18.56
CA ALA A 242 -20.09 -6.26 19.57
C ALA A 242 -19.45 -4.87 19.73
N PHE A 243 -19.33 -4.12 18.65
CA PHE A 243 -18.84 -2.74 18.60
C PHE A 243 -19.21 -2.11 17.25
N PHE A 244 -19.10 -0.77 17.18
CA PHE A 244 -19.19 0.00 15.96
C PHE A 244 -17.79 0.42 15.52
N VAL A 245 -17.40 0.21 14.25
CA VAL A 245 -16.10 0.67 13.68
C VAL A 245 -16.31 2.03 13.04
N ASN A 246 -15.52 3.00 13.45
CA ASN A 246 -15.58 4.38 12.96
C ASN A 246 -14.28 4.77 12.28
N ASN A 247 -14.31 5.04 10.96
CA ASN A 247 -13.21 5.73 10.29
C ASN A 247 -13.24 7.21 10.69
N ILE A 248 -12.26 7.65 11.49
CA ILE A 248 -12.22 9.04 11.98
C ILE A 248 -11.74 10.05 10.94
N GLN A 249 -11.28 9.61 9.78
CA GLN A 249 -10.83 10.46 8.68
C GLN A 249 -11.98 10.81 7.72
N ALA A 250 -13.02 9.99 7.68
CA ALA A 250 -14.24 10.26 6.94
C ALA A 250 -15.41 10.46 7.92
N SER A 251 -15.95 11.67 7.95
CA SER A 251 -17.05 12.00 8.85
C SER A 251 -18.22 12.61 8.09
N SER A 252 -19.42 12.08 8.35
CA SER A 252 -20.68 12.69 7.94
C SER A 252 -21.55 12.99 9.17
N LYS A 253 -22.58 13.83 8.99
CA LYS A 253 -23.55 14.08 10.06
C LYS A 253 -24.23 12.79 10.52
N THR A 254 -24.49 11.86 9.58
CA THR A 254 -25.14 10.58 9.88
C THR A 254 -24.18 9.66 10.65
N VAL A 255 -22.95 9.49 10.21
CA VAL A 255 -21.93 8.70 10.93
C VAL A 255 -21.72 9.26 12.34
N SER A 256 -21.55 10.58 12.49
CA SER A 256 -21.40 11.23 13.80
C SER A 256 -22.60 10.98 14.73
N ARG A 257 -23.82 10.92 14.20
CA ARG A 257 -25.04 10.59 14.96
C ARG A 257 -25.06 9.13 15.40
N LEU A 258 -24.64 8.21 14.52
CA LEU A 258 -24.59 6.77 14.84
C LEU A 258 -23.51 6.49 15.90
N VAL A 259 -22.33 7.10 15.79
CA VAL A 259 -21.27 7.02 16.82
C VAL A 259 -21.79 7.51 18.18
N LYS A 260 -22.45 8.68 18.22
CA LYS A 260 -23.05 9.18 19.45
C LYS A 260 -24.13 8.26 20.02
N LEU A 261 -24.95 7.64 19.14
CA LEU A 261 -25.95 6.68 19.54
C LEU A 261 -25.32 5.41 20.15
N ALA A 262 -24.22 4.92 19.57
CA ALA A 262 -23.47 3.78 20.10
C ALA A 262 -22.94 4.09 21.50
N GLU A 263 -22.31 5.25 21.70
CA GLU A 263 -21.81 5.70 23.00
C GLU A 263 -22.93 5.80 24.06
N GLN A 264 -24.08 6.39 23.70
CA GLN A 264 -25.24 6.53 24.59
C GLN A 264 -25.84 5.19 25.00
N ASN A 265 -25.76 4.17 24.15
CA ASN A 265 -26.26 2.82 24.45
C ASN A 265 -25.16 1.90 24.99
N HIS A 266 -23.97 2.43 25.31
CA HIS A 266 -22.83 1.66 25.81
C HIS A 266 -22.35 0.56 24.85
N VAL A 267 -22.54 0.77 23.54
CA VAL A 267 -21.91 -0.05 22.50
C VAL A 267 -20.52 0.55 22.25
N PRO A 268 -19.44 -0.24 22.38
CA PRO A 268 -18.08 0.27 22.17
C PRO A 268 -17.87 0.79 20.75
N VAL A 269 -17.04 1.82 20.60
CA VAL A 269 -16.64 2.36 19.30
C VAL A 269 -15.15 2.10 19.10
N LEU A 270 -14.82 1.39 18.01
CA LEU A 270 -13.45 1.18 17.55
C LEU A 270 -13.09 2.24 16.52
N ASN A 271 -12.23 3.19 16.89
CA ASN A 271 -11.77 4.21 15.98
C ASN A 271 -10.58 3.71 15.14
N VAL A 272 -10.71 3.81 13.82
CA VAL A 272 -9.69 3.43 12.85
C VAL A 272 -9.37 4.60 11.91
N THR A 273 -8.30 4.48 11.13
CA THR A 273 -7.94 5.44 10.10
C THR A 273 -7.60 4.69 8.81
N GLU A 274 -7.95 5.25 7.69
CA GLU A 274 -7.67 4.71 6.37
C GLU A 274 -6.23 4.94 5.93
N THR A 275 -5.71 6.15 6.16
CA THR A 275 -4.35 6.54 5.83
C THR A 275 -3.45 6.56 7.06
N LEU A 276 -2.15 6.45 6.85
CA LEU A 276 -1.15 6.39 7.91
C LEU A 276 -1.10 7.68 8.73
N PRO A 277 -1.40 7.65 10.04
CA PRO A 277 -1.38 8.85 10.87
C PRO A 277 0.04 9.42 11.02
N LYS A 278 0.12 10.74 11.09
CA LYS A 278 1.39 11.46 11.24
C LYS A 278 2.21 10.96 12.43
N GLY A 279 3.49 10.69 12.19
CA GLY A 279 4.43 10.23 13.23
C GLY A 279 4.35 8.74 13.55
N LYS A 280 3.48 8.00 12.88
CA LYS A 280 3.44 6.53 12.97
C LYS A 280 4.13 5.87 11.78
N ASN A 281 4.44 4.60 11.92
CA ASN A 281 4.76 3.67 10.85
C ASN A 281 3.67 2.59 10.79
N TYR A 282 3.66 1.78 9.75
CA TYR A 282 2.62 0.75 9.57
C TYR A 282 2.41 -0.11 10.83
N ARG A 283 3.50 -0.61 11.42
CA ARG A 283 3.42 -1.46 12.61
C ARG A 283 2.76 -0.73 13.79
N THR A 284 3.22 0.47 14.13
CA THR A 284 2.69 1.23 15.27
C THR A 284 1.27 1.73 15.03
N TRP A 285 0.93 2.02 13.80
CA TRP A 285 -0.42 2.35 13.37
C TRP A 285 -1.38 1.19 13.62
N MET A 286 -1.11 0.02 13.02
CA MET A 286 -1.93 -1.18 13.20
C MET A 286 -1.98 -1.59 14.67
N THR A 287 -0.84 -1.66 15.36
CA THR A 287 -0.80 -2.04 16.78
C THR A 287 -1.75 -1.18 17.61
N SER A 288 -1.76 0.14 17.41
CA SER A 288 -2.63 1.03 18.21
C SER A 288 -4.13 0.78 18.00
N GLN A 289 -4.56 0.33 16.83
CA GLN A 289 -5.95 0.00 16.54
C GLN A 289 -6.32 -1.37 17.11
N TYR A 290 -5.45 -2.36 16.98
CA TYR A 290 -5.68 -3.69 17.58
C TYR A 290 -5.63 -3.66 19.11
N GLU A 291 -4.79 -2.83 19.74
CA GLU A 291 -4.81 -2.60 21.19
C GLU A 291 -6.12 -1.94 21.66
N GLN A 292 -6.72 -1.08 20.83
CA GLN A 292 -8.05 -0.54 21.14
C GLN A 292 -9.11 -1.65 21.10
N LEU A 293 -9.08 -2.53 20.10
CA LEU A 293 -9.95 -3.69 20.00
C LEU A 293 -9.74 -4.66 21.18
N GLU A 294 -8.49 -4.84 21.63
CA GLU A 294 -8.20 -5.66 22.81
C GLU A 294 -8.90 -5.12 24.07
N ARG A 295 -8.86 -3.81 24.27
CA ARG A 295 -9.59 -3.18 25.40
C ARG A 295 -11.09 -3.41 25.30
N ILE A 296 -11.68 -3.30 24.10
CA ILE A 296 -13.11 -3.58 23.87
C ILE A 296 -13.44 -5.03 24.23
N GLN A 297 -12.65 -6.00 23.76
CA GLN A 297 -12.89 -7.42 24.07
C GLN A 297 -12.76 -7.74 25.57
N ASN A 298 -11.79 -7.13 26.25
CA ASN A 298 -11.55 -7.34 27.69
C ASN A 298 -12.71 -6.76 28.53
N GLN A 299 -13.27 -5.61 28.15
CA GLN A 299 -14.44 -5.01 28.82
C GLN A 299 -15.68 -5.90 28.67
N ALA A 300 -15.93 -6.44 27.48
CA ALA A 300 -17.04 -7.36 27.25
C ALA A 300 -16.94 -8.63 28.13
N SER A 301 -15.73 -9.21 28.22
CA SER A 301 -15.50 -10.42 29.03
C SER A 301 -15.69 -10.19 30.53
N SER A 302 -15.37 -8.98 31.03
CA SER A 302 -15.55 -8.64 32.45
C SER A 302 -17.02 -8.39 32.82
N SER A 303 -17.83 -7.88 31.89
CA SER A 303 -19.28 -7.70 32.12
C SER A 303 -20.04 -9.03 32.14
N ASP A 304 -19.67 -9.99 31.30
CA ASP A 304 -20.30 -11.33 31.27
C ASP A 304 -20.05 -12.11 32.57
N THR A 305 -18.88 -11.93 33.20
CA THR A 305 -18.51 -12.59 34.45
C THR A 305 -19.26 -11.99 35.69
N SER A 306 -19.72 -10.75 35.60
CA SER A 306 -20.43 -10.07 36.69
C SER A 306 -21.93 -10.37 36.71
N VAL A 307 -22.51 -10.80 35.59
CA VAL A 307 -23.95 -11.15 35.47
C VAL A 307 -24.22 -12.62 35.86
N SER A 308 -23.15 -13.46 35.89
CA SER A 308 -23.27 -14.90 36.23
C SER A 308 -23.03 -15.21 37.71
N LYS A 309 -22.93 -14.22 38.57
CA LYS A 309 -22.91 -14.32 40.03
C LYS A 309 -24.19 -13.75 40.65
#